data_7a3ad8b6bc69e8609a9cd08dd3e87de6
#
_entry.id   7a3ad8b6bc69e8609a9cd08dd3e87de6
#
_cell.length_a   1.000
_cell.length_b   1.000
_cell.length_c   1.000
_cell.angle_alpha   90.00
_cell.angle_beta   90.00
_cell.angle_gamma   90.00
#
_symmetry.space_group_name_H-M   'P 1'
#
loop_
_entity.id
_entity.type
_entity.pdbx_description
1 polymer ?
#
loop_
_entity_poly.entity_id
_entity_poly.type
_entity_poly.pdbx_seq_one_letter_code
_entity_poly.pdbx_strand_id
1 'polypeptide(L)'
;TQRLDAIGAMVHPYFTISHAADMHSSGNVIRPGEKLELFRRHCVSSMERNDAIQFIRVRRESVVRDVLREFARFGRGNLEKRLIVMYEGESGVDAGGLTKDMFARFFHQIFAENVGMFVASEDGSSGTTGEIGLERGERTYLPSTKCELVSYMEALGKVLAKVVMDGHTIDAKFAPVLYKFLLLDTTTAAGMGSYGGGGGSSHGSGSSGDGSSTIGFSDLESFDGQLFAQLHDNILNRTITPEYADNLALDFEDLMPNGEHRVVTDANKIEYLNLRAQHILIGQRHRQLSAIRKGFHILPWNDNFRRFNEMDFRMLICGPSNIDAVTVIENIDFDHGDWKRSKTLEHVAKYLKSLEKEKDGLRKFLKFVTGSPGIPAMGLKKTEGQPAGPISF
;
A
#
# COMPACT_ATOMS: atom_id res chain seq x y z
N THR A 1 16.59 18.40 -25.11
CA THR A 1 15.25 18.01 -24.59
C THR A 1 14.93 16.55 -24.90
N GLN A 2 15.16 16.06 -26.11
CA GLN A 2 14.88 14.65 -26.50
C GLN A 2 15.78 13.59 -25.82
N ARG A 3 16.96 13.97 -25.29
CA ARG A 3 17.86 13.03 -24.58
C ARG A 3 17.46 12.79 -23.10
N LEU A 4 16.75 13.72 -22.49
CA LEU A 4 16.26 13.57 -21.11
C LEU A 4 15.03 12.66 -21.04
N ASP A 5 14.19 12.66 -22.09
CA ASP A 5 13.01 11.80 -22.17
C ASP A 5 13.38 10.31 -22.36
N ALA A 6 14.52 10.03 -23.03
CA ALA A 6 15.02 8.65 -23.21
C ALA A 6 15.62 8.05 -21.92
N ILE A 7 16.21 8.89 -21.06
CA ILE A 7 16.80 8.47 -19.78
C ILE A 7 15.68 8.21 -18.76
N GLY A 8 14.63 9.03 -18.74
CA GLY A 8 13.45 8.82 -17.90
C GLY A 8 12.71 7.51 -18.19
N ALA A 9 12.65 7.12 -19.46
CA ALA A 9 12.02 5.87 -19.88
C ALA A 9 12.85 4.60 -19.57
N MET A 10 14.18 4.74 -19.42
CA MET A 10 15.08 3.61 -19.07
C MET A 10 15.16 3.32 -17.57
N VAL A 11 14.76 4.26 -16.69
CA VAL A 11 14.99 4.16 -15.24
C VAL A 11 13.85 3.45 -14.51
N HIS A 12 12.65 3.32 -15.11
CA HIS A 12 11.51 2.62 -14.49
C HIS A 12 10.70 1.80 -15.49
N PRO A 13 11.00 0.52 -15.69
CA PRO A 13 10.19 -0.38 -16.54
C PRO A 13 8.72 -0.48 -16.07
N TYR A 14 8.43 -0.18 -14.80
CA TYR A 14 7.06 -0.16 -14.26
C TYR A 14 6.20 1.02 -14.72
N PHE A 15 6.80 2.11 -15.17
CA PHE A 15 6.06 3.25 -15.72
C PHE A 15 5.48 2.99 -17.11
N THR A 16 5.97 1.95 -17.81
CA THR A 16 5.63 1.72 -19.23
C THR A 16 4.39 0.84 -19.40
N ILE A 17 4.03 0.00 -18.45
CA ILE A 17 2.95 -0.99 -18.60
C ILE A 17 1.58 -0.43 -18.22
N SER A 18 1.46 0.40 -17.17
CA SER A 18 0.18 1.07 -16.87
C SER A 18 -0.18 2.16 -17.89
N HIS A 19 0.79 2.65 -18.65
CA HIS A 19 0.56 3.66 -19.71
C HIS A 19 -0.20 3.15 -20.94
N ALA A 20 -0.14 1.85 -21.22
CA ALA A 20 -0.82 1.31 -22.42
C ALA A 20 -2.35 1.22 -22.24
N ALA A 21 -2.83 1.06 -21.01
CA ALA A 21 -4.25 0.98 -20.71
C ALA A 21 -4.93 2.37 -20.59
N ASP A 22 -4.19 3.38 -20.10
CA ASP A 22 -4.73 4.74 -19.88
C ASP A 22 -4.71 5.63 -21.13
N MET A 23 -4.03 5.23 -22.20
CA MET A 23 -3.89 6.03 -23.43
C MET A 23 -5.18 6.16 -24.26
N HIS A 24 -6.28 5.48 -23.90
CA HIS A 24 -7.52 5.49 -24.67
C HIS A 24 -8.67 6.35 -24.13
N SER A 25 -8.48 7.05 -23.01
CA SER A 25 -9.51 7.96 -22.49
C SER A 25 -8.97 9.38 -22.27
N SER A 26 -9.33 10.25 -23.21
CA SER A 26 -9.36 11.73 -23.13
C SER A 26 -8.18 12.50 -22.49
N GLY A 27 -7.46 13.18 -23.28
CA GLY A 27 -6.90 14.56 -23.30
C GLY A 27 -6.06 15.11 -22.14
N ASN A 28 -5.99 14.49 -20.96
CA ASN A 28 -5.18 14.98 -19.82
C ASN A 28 -4.67 13.81 -18.96
N VAL A 29 -3.79 12.98 -19.51
CA VAL A 29 -3.14 11.91 -18.73
C VAL A 29 -2.03 12.53 -17.88
N ILE A 30 -2.28 12.67 -16.58
CA ILE A 30 -1.27 13.07 -15.60
C ILE A 30 -0.30 11.89 -15.39
N ARG A 31 1.00 12.13 -15.55
CA ARG A 31 2.02 11.09 -15.33
C ARG A 31 2.00 10.62 -13.87
N PRO A 32 2.26 9.33 -13.56
CA PRO A 32 2.22 8.83 -12.17
C PRO A 32 3.07 9.64 -11.20
N GLY A 33 4.29 10.03 -11.58
CA GLY A 33 5.15 10.90 -10.75
C GLY A 33 4.54 12.28 -10.49
N GLU A 34 3.82 12.84 -11.45
CA GLU A 34 3.16 14.14 -11.31
C GLU A 34 1.94 14.05 -10.36
N LYS A 35 1.18 12.95 -10.40
CA LYS A 35 0.10 12.68 -9.42
C LYS A 35 0.64 12.68 -7.98
N LEU A 36 1.75 11.97 -7.76
CA LEU A 36 2.40 11.87 -6.46
C LEU A 36 2.92 13.24 -6.01
N GLU A 37 3.55 14.00 -6.90
CA GLU A 37 4.06 15.33 -6.60
C GLU A 37 2.94 16.31 -6.19
N LEU A 38 1.88 16.38 -6.98
CA LEU A 38 0.73 17.24 -6.68
C LEU A 38 0.08 16.88 -5.34
N PHE A 39 -0.04 15.59 -5.05
CA PHE A 39 -0.55 15.12 -3.77
C PHE A 39 0.38 15.50 -2.61
N ARG A 40 1.68 15.31 -2.74
CA ARG A 40 2.67 15.65 -1.71
C ARG A 40 2.70 17.16 -1.42
N ARG A 41 2.68 18.00 -2.45
CA ARG A 41 2.57 19.46 -2.28
C ARG A 41 1.35 19.86 -1.45
N HIS A 42 0.21 19.17 -1.66
CA HIS A 42 -0.99 19.38 -0.86
C HIS A 42 -0.78 18.97 0.60
N CYS A 43 -0.17 17.82 0.87
CA CYS A 43 0.13 17.38 2.23
C CYS A 43 1.06 18.38 2.94
N VAL A 44 2.16 18.80 2.30
CA VAL A 44 3.11 19.75 2.85
C VAL A 44 2.43 21.08 3.18
N SER A 45 1.67 21.67 2.24
CA SER A 45 0.97 22.93 2.48
C SER A 45 -0.14 22.83 3.54
N SER A 46 -0.65 21.64 3.80
CA SER A 46 -1.58 21.40 4.91
C SER A 46 -0.88 21.34 6.26
N MET A 47 0.35 20.84 6.30
CA MET A 47 1.17 20.77 7.52
C MET A 47 1.80 22.12 7.89
N GLU A 48 2.30 22.86 6.91
CA GLU A 48 2.93 24.18 7.13
C GLU A 48 1.97 25.21 7.75
N ARG A 49 0.67 24.97 7.63
CA ARG A 49 -0.36 25.81 8.28
C ARG A 49 -0.55 25.53 9.77
N ASN A 50 0.12 24.50 10.31
CA ASN A 50 -0.06 24.09 11.70
C ASN A 50 1.28 23.76 12.37
N ASP A 51 1.87 24.76 13.04
CA ASP A 51 3.12 24.60 13.83
C ASP A 51 2.93 23.82 15.13
N ALA A 52 1.72 23.37 15.42
CA ALA A 52 1.42 22.66 16.66
C ALA A 52 2.04 21.25 16.66
N ILE A 53 2.47 20.81 17.84
CA ILE A 53 3.16 19.54 18.06
C ILE A 53 2.21 18.56 18.76
N GLN A 54 2.25 17.31 18.32
CA GLN A 54 1.64 16.17 18.99
C GLN A 54 2.74 15.27 19.53
N PHE A 55 2.80 15.16 20.85
CA PHE A 55 3.73 14.22 21.51
C PHE A 55 3.08 12.87 21.71
N ILE A 56 3.88 11.81 21.50
CA ILE A 56 3.52 10.44 21.93
C ILE A 56 4.68 9.81 22.68
N ARG A 57 4.34 8.98 23.68
CA ARG A 57 5.32 8.20 24.45
C ARG A 57 5.14 6.74 24.12
N VAL A 58 6.23 6.08 23.79
CA VAL A 58 6.24 4.66 23.42
C VAL A 58 7.40 3.94 24.08
N ARG A 59 7.22 2.64 24.33
CA ARG A 59 8.28 1.76 24.81
C ARG A 59 8.77 0.90 23.66
N ARG A 60 10.06 0.69 23.58
CA ARG A 60 10.66 -0.10 22.49
C ARG A 60 10.16 -1.54 22.43
N GLU A 61 9.92 -2.14 23.58
CA GLU A 61 9.43 -3.52 23.72
C GLU A 61 7.93 -3.68 23.42
N SER A 62 7.16 -2.59 23.40
CA SER A 62 5.70 -2.63 23.17
C SER A 62 5.20 -1.60 22.17
N VAL A 63 6.03 -1.29 21.17
CA VAL A 63 5.74 -0.24 20.17
C VAL A 63 4.38 -0.42 19.51
N VAL A 64 4.03 -1.63 19.06
CA VAL A 64 2.73 -1.87 18.39
C VAL A 64 1.56 -1.48 19.30
N ARG A 65 1.56 -1.98 20.53
CA ARG A 65 0.47 -1.71 21.48
C ARG A 65 0.39 -0.24 21.87
N ASP A 66 1.53 0.38 22.13
CA ASP A 66 1.57 1.76 22.62
C ASP A 66 1.17 2.73 21.49
N VAL A 67 1.65 2.52 20.25
CA VAL A 67 1.25 3.31 19.07
C VAL A 67 -0.24 3.17 18.79
N LEU A 68 -0.77 1.94 18.74
CA LEU A 68 -2.20 1.73 18.48
C LEU A 68 -3.08 2.37 19.56
N ARG A 69 -2.66 2.29 20.83
CA ARG A 69 -3.38 2.91 21.94
C ARG A 69 -3.42 4.44 21.83
N GLU A 70 -2.30 5.06 21.50
CA GLU A 70 -2.23 6.52 21.32
C GLU A 70 -3.03 6.97 20.10
N PHE A 71 -2.84 6.31 18.95
CA PHE A 71 -3.57 6.65 17.73
C PHE A 71 -5.08 6.36 17.82
N ALA A 72 -5.51 5.39 18.63
CA ALA A 72 -6.94 5.18 18.89
C ALA A 72 -7.63 6.45 19.44
N ARG A 73 -6.92 7.23 20.27
CA ARG A 73 -7.41 8.47 20.88
C ARG A 73 -7.32 9.68 19.95
N PHE A 74 -6.54 9.59 18.86
CA PHE A 74 -6.33 10.72 17.97
C PHE A 74 -7.59 11.01 17.15
N GLY A 75 -7.96 12.28 17.12
CA GLY A 75 -8.84 12.86 16.13
C GLY A 75 -8.06 13.49 14.97
N ARG A 76 -8.78 14.07 14.02
CA ARG A 76 -8.21 14.75 12.86
C ARG A 76 -7.17 15.81 13.27
N GLY A 77 -7.51 16.69 14.21
CA GLY A 77 -6.62 17.77 14.65
C GLY A 77 -5.31 17.28 15.30
N ASN A 78 -5.25 16.04 15.82
CA ASN A 78 -3.99 15.45 16.29
C ASN A 78 -3.10 15.01 15.12
N LEU A 79 -3.70 14.45 14.07
CA LEU A 79 -2.97 13.96 12.89
C LEU A 79 -2.40 15.09 12.02
N GLU A 80 -3.04 16.26 12.03
CA GLU A 80 -2.57 17.44 11.29
C GLU A 80 -1.36 18.14 11.96
N LYS A 81 -1.05 17.80 13.22
CA LYS A 81 0.11 18.33 13.95
C LYS A 81 1.38 17.56 13.61
N ARG A 82 2.53 18.23 13.76
CA ARG A 82 3.83 17.57 13.70
C ARG A 82 3.95 16.54 14.84
N LEU A 83 4.26 15.29 14.49
CA LEU A 83 4.46 14.22 15.46
C LEU A 83 5.87 14.30 16.06
N ILE A 84 5.99 14.20 17.38
CA ILE A 84 7.24 14.06 18.13
C ILE A 84 7.13 12.80 18.98
N VAL A 85 8.07 11.88 18.77
CA VAL A 85 8.13 10.59 19.48
C VAL A 85 9.13 10.67 20.62
N MET A 86 8.73 10.17 21.77
CA MET A 86 9.55 10.02 22.97
C MET A 86 9.58 8.54 23.37
N TYR A 87 10.76 7.93 23.39
CA TYR A 87 10.91 6.59 23.96
C TYR A 87 11.07 6.68 25.47
N GLU A 88 10.30 5.88 26.22
CA GLU A 88 10.41 5.82 27.68
C GLU A 88 11.81 5.32 28.08
N GLY A 89 12.44 6.05 29.00
CA GLY A 89 13.80 5.74 29.47
C GLY A 89 14.94 6.26 28.59
N GLU A 90 14.65 6.99 27.51
CA GLU A 90 15.64 7.59 26.65
C GLU A 90 15.59 9.12 26.72
N SER A 91 16.76 9.77 26.71
CA SER A 91 16.87 11.24 26.76
C SER A 91 16.95 11.90 25.37
N GLY A 92 16.70 11.13 24.30
CA GLY A 92 16.79 11.62 22.93
C GLY A 92 15.72 12.66 22.60
N VAL A 93 16.10 13.70 21.86
CA VAL A 93 15.18 14.66 21.26
C VAL A 93 14.87 14.22 19.82
N ASP A 94 13.58 14.14 19.48
CA ASP A 94 13.16 13.72 18.13
C ASP A 94 13.32 14.87 17.12
N ALA A 95 14.36 14.78 16.32
CA ALA A 95 14.54 15.62 15.12
C ALA A 95 13.98 14.94 13.85
N GLY A 96 13.05 13.98 13.99
CA GLY A 96 12.47 13.17 12.91
C GLY A 96 13.02 11.74 12.85
N GLY A 97 14.16 11.47 13.50
CA GLY A 97 14.77 10.14 13.52
C GLY A 97 14.00 9.13 14.38
N LEU A 98 13.57 9.54 15.57
CA LEU A 98 12.81 8.68 16.49
C LEU A 98 11.43 8.35 15.91
N THR A 99 10.79 9.31 15.25
CA THR A 99 9.51 9.09 14.55
C THR A 99 9.65 8.04 13.43
N LYS A 100 10.71 8.13 12.63
CA LYS A 100 10.98 7.14 11.57
C LYS A 100 11.29 5.75 12.16
N ASP A 101 12.13 5.68 13.21
CA ASP A 101 12.44 4.43 13.90
C ASP A 101 11.17 3.78 14.49
N MET A 102 10.29 4.58 15.09
CA MET A 102 9.01 4.10 15.61
C MET A 102 8.15 3.48 14.51
N PHE A 103 7.95 4.15 13.38
CA PHE A 103 7.17 3.59 12.28
C PHE A 103 7.83 2.34 11.70
N ALA A 104 9.14 2.34 11.51
CA ALA A 104 9.86 1.17 11.01
C ALA A 104 9.69 -0.05 11.94
N ARG A 105 9.81 0.14 13.27
CA ARG A 105 9.58 -0.92 14.26
C ARG A 105 8.13 -1.37 14.28
N PHE A 106 7.19 -0.42 14.25
CA PHE A 106 5.77 -0.71 14.25
C PHE A 106 5.38 -1.61 13.08
N PHE A 107 5.73 -1.24 11.85
CA PHE A 107 5.38 -2.03 10.66
C PHE A 107 6.16 -3.32 10.53
N HIS A 108 7.35 -3.42 11.12
CA HIS A 108 8.06 -4.68 11.24
C HIS A 108 7.38 -5.67 12.21
N GLN A 109 6.82 -5.18 13.30
CA GLN A 109 6.28 -6.02 14.37
C GLN A 109 4.77 -6.32 14.23
N ILE A 110 3.98 -5.45 13.57
CA ILE A 110 2.52 -5.59 13.53
C ILE A 110 2.06 -6.87 12.82
N PHE A 111 2.89 -7.40 11.92
CA PHE A 111 2.61 -8.63 11.16
C PHE A 111 3.03 -9.91 11.90
N ALA A 112 3.62 -9.79 13.09
CA ALA A 112 4.03 -10.96 13.84
C ALA A 112 2.81 -11.75 14.33
N GLU A 113 2.91 -13.09 14.30
CA GLU A 113 1.81 -14.01 14.65
C GLU A 113 1.27 -13.78 16.06
N ASN A 114 2.16 -13.46 17.01
CA ASN A 114 1.77 -13.18 18.40
C ASN A 114 0.97 -11.89 18.57
N VAL A 115 0.94 -11.00 17.59
CA VAL A 115 0.08 -9.81 17.57
C VAL A 115 -1.34 -10.17 17.13
N GLY A 116 -1.49 -11.17 16.25
CA GLY A 116 -2.79 -11.74 15.85
C GLY A 116 -3.69 -10.82 15.02
N MET A 117 -3.18 -9.68 14.54
CA MET A 117 -3.98 -8.72 13.77
C MET A 117 -4.05 -9.07 12.29
N PHE A 118 -3.06 -9.79 11.76
CA PHE A 118 -2.92 -10.09 10.35
C PHE A 118 -2.71 -11.57 10.08
N VAL A 119 -3.05 -12.00 8.88
CA VAL A 119 -2.71 -13.31 8.33
C VAL A 119 -1.87 -13.10 7.08
N ALA A 120 -0.86 -13.94 6.92
CA ALA A 120 0.00 -13.93 5.75
C ALA A 120 -0.70 -14.58 4.56
N SER A 121 -0.30 -14.18 3.34
CA SER A 121 -0.60 -14.91 2.12
C SER A 121 0.01 -16.32 2.19
N GLU A 122 -0.58 -17.27 1.48
CA GLU A 122 -0.04 -18.63 1.37
C GLU A 122 1.32 -18.62 0.66
N ASP A 123 2.21 -19.55 1.07
CA ASP A 123 3.56 -19.62 0.53
C ASP A 123 3.56 -19.92 -0.98
N GLY A 124 4.27 -19.12 -1.72
CA GLY A 124 4.44 -19.27 -3.17
C GLY A 124 3.37 -18.60 -4.03
N SER A 125 2.42 -17.91 -3.41
CA SER A 125 1.29 -17.24 -4.07
C SER A 125 1.67 -16.02 -4.91
N SER A 126 2.93 -15.65 -4.96
CA SER A 126 3.37 -14.58 -5.83
C SER A 126 3.42 -15.09 -7.29
N GLY A 127 2.27 -15.32 -7.83
CA GLY A 127 2.02 -15.39 -9.25
C GLY A 127 2.62 -14.24 -9.99
N THR A 128 2.61 -13.69 -10.90
CA THR A 128 2.98 -12.50 -11.69
C THR A 128 3.69 -11.39 -10.92
N THR A 129 4.90 -11.65 -10.53
CA THR A 129 5.81 -10.82 -9.73
C THR A 129 6.33 -9.55 -10.40
N GLY A 130 5.90 -9.24 -11.60
CA GLY A 130 6.37 -8.07 -12.33
C GLY A 130 5.50 -6.83 -12.14
N GLU A 131 4.20 -6.99 -12.01
CA GLU A 131 3.25 -5.88 -12.14
C GLU A 131 2.97 -5.10 -10.84
N ILE A 132 3.07 -5.77 -9.67
CA ILE A 132 2.69 -5.14 -8.39
C ILE A 132 3.91 -4.75 -7.54
N GLY A 133 5.13 -4.97 -8.04
CA GLY A 133 6.36 -4.57 -7.35
C GLY A 133 6.61 -5.34 -6.04
N LEU A 134 6.09 -6.53 -5.90
CA LEU A 134 6.44 -7.47 -4.84
C LEU A 134 7.60 -8.36 -5.31
N GLU A 135 8.54 -8.65 -4.43
CA GLU A 135 9.59 -9.63 -4.72
C GLU A 135 8.99 -11.04 -4.74
N ARG A 136 9.51 -11.90 -5.63
CA ARG A 136 9.04 -13.28 -5.74
C ARG A 136 9.23 -14.01 -4.41
N GLY A 137 8.13 -14.53 -3.83
CA GLY A 137 8.14 -15.20 -2.53
C GLY A 137 8.01 -14.26 -1.33
N GLU A 138 7.77 -12.96 -1.53
CA GLU A 138 7.47 -12.05 -0.44
C GLU A 138 6.04 -12.30 0.06
N ARG A 139 5.88 -12.53 1.36
CA ARG A 139 4.56 -12.68 1.99
C ARG A 139 3.87 -11.34 2.11
N THR A 140 2.61 -11.30 1.71
CA THR A 140 1.73 -10.16 1.94
C THR A 140 0.71 -10.49 3.04
N TYR A 141 0.08 -9.45 3.58
CA TYR A 141 -0.75 -9.60 4.77
C TYR A 141 -2.11 -8.92 4.58
N LEU A 142 -3.17 -9.60 5.04
CA LEU A 142 -4.51 -9.05 5.19
C LEU A 142 -4.94 -9.13 6.67
N PRO A 143 -5.89 -8.28 7.10
CA PRO A 143 -6.45 -8.38 8.45
C PRO A 143 -6.97 -9.77 8.75
N SER A 144 -6.67 -10.29 9.93
CA SER A 144 -7.18 -11.57 10.39
C SER A 144 -8.70 -11.50 10.61
N THR A 145 -9.43 -12.46 10.08
CA THR A 145 -10.88 -12.59 10.32
C THR A 145 -11.20 -12.81 11.80
N LYS A 146 -10.24 -13.34 12.56
CA LYS A 146 -10.35 -13.61 14.01
C LYS A 146 -10.00 -12.40 14.86
N CYS A 147 -9.51 -11.30 14.27
CA CYS A 147 -9.16 -10.11 15.04
C CYS A 147 -10.41 -9.32 15.43
N GLU A 148 -10.72 -9.31 16.72
CA GLU A 148 -11.85 -8.56 17.30
C GLU A 148 -11.49 -7.12 17.69
N LEU A 149 -10.21 -6.75 17.63
CA LEU A 149 -9.71 -5.44 18.04
C LEU A 149 -9.98 -4.35 16.98
N VAL A 150 -11.26 -4.11 16.67
CA VAL A 150 -11.71 -3.18 15.63
C VAL A 150 -11.20 -1.74 15.86
N SER A 151 -11.13 -1.31 17.13
CA SER A 151 -10.59 0.01 17.50
C SER A 151 -9.10 0.15 17.15
N TYR A 152 -8.33 -0.94 17.24
CA TYR A 152 -6.93 -0.94 16.83
C TYR A 152 -6.76 -0.99 15.31
N MET A 153 -7.70 -1.62 14.58
CA MET A 153 -7.75 -1.51 13.12
C MET A 153 -8.05 -0.07 12.67
N GLU A 154 -8.96 0.64 13.35
CA GLU A 154 -9.18 2.07 13.10
C GLU A 154 -7.93 2.89 13.43
N ALA A 155 -7.27 2.61 14.55
CA ALA A 155 -6.01 3.25 14.92
C ALA A 155 -4.91 3.03 13.86
N LEU A 156 -4.79 1.80 13.31
CA LEU A 156 -3.87 1.51 12.21
C LEU A 156 -4.18 2.36 10.98
N GLY A 157 -5.45 2.54 10.63
CA GLY A 157 -5.85 3.45 9.56
C GLY A 157 -5.35 4.88 9.78
N LYS A 158 -5.44 5.38 11.02
CA LYS A 158 -4.90 6.69 11.42
C LYS A 158 -3.37 6.73 11.34
N VAL A 159 -2.67 5.64 11.71
CA VAL A 159 -1.22 5.53 11.52
C VAL A 159 -0.84 5.64 10.05
N LEU A 160 -1.54 4.91 9.16
CA LEU A 160 -1.32 5.01 7.71
C LEU A 160 -1.60 6.42 7.18
N ALA A 161 -2.67 7.06 7.65
CA ALA A 161 -2.98 8.44 7.29
C ALA A 161 -1.85 9.40 7.70
N LYS A 162 -1.27 9.21 8.90
CA LYS A 162 -0.14 10.01 9.39
C LYS A 162 1.13 9.77 8.60
N VAL A 163 1.45 8.51 8.29
CA VAL A 163 2.59 8.13 7.43
C VAL A 163 2.49 8.84 6.08
N VAL A 164 1.31 8.80 5.45
CA VAL A 164 1.05 9.46 4.17
C VAL A 164 1.16 10.98 4.29
N MET A 165 0.53 11.58 5.29
CA MET A 165 0.55 13.02 5.51
C MET A 165 1.97 13.55 5.70
N ASP A 166 2.76 12.91 6.56
CA ASP A 166 4.13 13.32 6.90
C ASP A 166 5.16 12.91 5.83
N GLY A 167 4.76 12.04 4.88
CA GLY A 167 5.63 11.56 3.80
C GLY A 167 6.71 10.59 4.25
N HIS A 168 6.42 9.84 5.29
CA HIS A 168 7.30 8.76 5.68
C HIS A 168 7.18 7.58 4.72
N THR A 169 8.30 6.91 4.48
CA THR A 169 8.34 5.64 3.75
C THR A 169 8.50 4.50 4.74
N ILE A 170 7.67 3.48 4.61
CA ILE A 170 7.62 2.33 5.52
C ILE A 170 7.69 1.01 4.73
N ASP A 171 8.15 -0.05 5.38
CA ASP A 171 8.09 -1.41 4.84
C ASP A 171 6.76 -2.06 5.27
N ALA A 172 5.66 -1.68 4.59
CA ALA A 172 4.33 -2.20 4.88
C ALA A 172 3.99 -3.32 3.90
N LYS A 173 3.98 -4.56 4.39
CA LYS A 173 3.74 -5.78 3.60
C LYS A 173 2.25 -6.10 3.44
N PHE A 174 1.42 -5.11 3.17
CA PHE A 174 0.00 -5.33 2.94
C PHE A 174 -0.25 -5.93 1.56
N ALA A 175 -1.25 -6.81 1.47
CA ALA A 175 -1.72 -7.30 0.19
C ALA A 175 -2.29 -6.16 -0.67
N PRO A 176 -2.10 -6.19 -2.00
CA PRO A 176 -2.57 -5.12 -2.92
C PRO A 176 -4.04 -4.78 -2.76
N VAL A 177 -4.86 -5.77 -2.46
CA VAL A 177 -6.30 -5.59 -2.24
C VAL A 177 -6.62 -4.63 -1.08
N LEU A 178 -5.74 -4.51 -0.05
CA LEU A 178 -5.93 -3.50 0.99
C LEU A 178 -5.83 -2.09 0.43
N TYR A 179 -4.85 -1.83 -0.42
CA TYR A 179 -4.70 -0.51 -1.06
C TYR A 179 -5.88 -0.20 -1.97
N LYS A 180 -6.34 -1.18 -2.78
CA LYS A 180 -7.56 -1.04 -3.57
C LYS A 180 -8.76 -0.69 -2.70
N PHE A 181 -8.98 -1.41 -1.60
CA PHE A 181 -10.12 -1.17 -0.71
C PHE A 181 -10.07 0.23 -0.06
N LEU A 182 -8.90 0.74 0.27
CA LEU A 182 -8.75 2.10 0.81
C LEU A 182 -9.07 3.19 -0.23
N LEU A 183 -8.85 2.91 -1.51
CA LEU A 183 -9.11 3.83 -2.62
C LEU A 183 -10.57 3.81 -3.11
N LEU A 184 -11.34 2.73 -2.85
CA LEU A 184 -12.75 2.65 -3.26
C LEU A 184 -13.54 3.87 -2.76
N ASP A 185 -14.60 4.23 -3.47
CA ASP A 185 -15.57 5.18 -2.95
C ASP A 185 -16.36 4.60 -1.75
N THR A 186 -17.03 5.47 -1.00
CA THR A 186 -17.70 5.05 0.25
C THR A 186 -18.88 4.12 -0.02
N THR A 187 -19.59 4.28 -1.13
CA THR A 187 -20.74 3.46 -1.49
C THR A 187 -20.33 2.07 -1.91
N THR A 188 -19.31 1.97 -2.76
CA THR A 188 -18.76 0.69 -3.22
C THR A 188 -18.13 -0.08 -2.05
N ALA A 189 -17.34 0.58 -1.20
CA ALA A 189 -16.73 -0.06 -0.03
C ALA A 189 -17.77 -0.57 0.98
N ALA A 190 -18.86 0.15 1.21
CA ALA A 190 -19.95 -0.27 2.07
C ALA A 190 -20.74 -1.45 1.47
N GLY A 191 -20.96 -1.44 0.16
CA GLY A 191 -21.69 -2.50 -0.56
C GLY A 191 -20.98 -3.86 -0.49
N MET A 192 -19.67 -3.90 -0.48
CA MET A 192 -18.89 -5.16 -0.41
C MET A 192 -19.03 -5.91 0.93
N GLY A 193 -19.56 -5.29 1.97
CA GLY A 193 -19.82 -5.93 3.27
C GLY A 193 -21.26 -6.37 3.48
N SER A 194 -22.17 -6.03 2.58
CA SER A 194 -23.61 -6.14 2.79
C SER A 194 -24.21 -7.49 2.41
N TYR A 195 -23.42 -8.51 2.10
CA TYR A 195 -23.93 -9.84 1.74
C TYR A 195 -24.56 -10.64 2.90
N GLY A 196 -24.83 -9.97 4.02
CA GLY A 196 -25.50 -10.58 5.19
C GLY A 196 -26.85 -9.96 5.58
N GLY A 197 -27.41 -9.03 4.85
CA GLY A 197 -28.69 -8.41 5.22
C GLY A 197 -29.19 -7.33 4.28
N GLY A 198 -30.21 -7.61 3.50
CA GLY A 198 -31.16 -6.65 2.97
C GLY A 198 -30.85 -6.01 1.63
N GLY A 199 -31.53 -6.46 0.64
CA GLY A 199 -31.80 -6.01 -0.70
C GLY A 199 -31.39 -4.59 -1.12
N GLY A 200 -30.59 -4.57 -2.15
CA GLY A 200 -30.35 -3.40 -2.97
C GLY A 200 -29.83 -3.86 -4.33
N SER A 201 -30.74 -4.22 -5.23
CA SER A 201 -30.41 -4.47 -6.64
C SER A 201 -29.88 -3.17 -7.25
N SER A 202 -28.61 -3.01 -7.35
CA SER A 202 -28.02 -2.09 -8.30
C SER A 202 -27.42 -2.88 -9.46
N HIS A 203 -28.28 -3.19 -10.46
CA HIS A 203 -27.82 -3.42 -11.82
C HIS A 203 -27.13 -2.12 -12.28
N GLY A 204 -25.85 -2.02 -12.02
CA GLY A 204 -24.98 -1.05 -12.66
C GLY A 204 -24.78 -1.46 -14.10
N SER A 205 -25.70 -1.02 -14.99
CA SER A 205 -25.44 -1.00 -16.43
C SER A 205 -24.15 -0.24 -16.68
N GLY A 206 -23.25 -0.89 -17.48
CA GLY A 206 -21.94 -0.40 -17.81
C GLY A 206 -21.92 1.06 -18.22
N SER A 207 -21.24 1.86 -17.45
CA SER A 207 -20.66 3.11 -17.86
C SER A 207 -19.17 2.86 -18.00
N SER A 208 -18.76 2.60 -19.23
CA SER A 208 -17.37 2.60 -19.66
C SER A 208 -16.80 3.99 -19.45
N GLY A 209 -15.84 4.17 -18.59
CA GLY A 209 -15.05 5.40 -18.56
C GLY A 209 -14.66 5.93 -17.20
N ASP A 210 -14.24 5.09 -16.28
CA ASP A 210 -13.31 5.48 -15.23
C ASP A 210 -12.61 4.21 -14.72
N GLY A 211 -11.26 4.24 -14.68
CA GLY A 211 -10.42 3.14 -14.24
C GLY A 211 -10.57 2.79 -12.75
N SER A 212 -11.81 2.70 -12.27
CA SER A 212 -12.15 2.26 -10.93
C SER A 212 -11.72 0.81 -10.75
N SER A 213 -10.66 0.59 -10.00
CA SER A 213 -10.09 -0.71 -9.64
C SER A 213 -11.12 -1.55 -8.89
N THR A 214 -11.93 -2.33 -9.63
CA THR A 214 -12.83 -3.30 -9.00
C THR A 214 -12.03 -4.46 -8.45
N ILE A 215 -12.34 -4.86 -7.20
CA ILE A 215 -11.75 -6.07 -6.61
C ILE A 215 -12.46 -7.28 -7.20
N GLY A 216 -11.70 -8.21 -7.76
CA GLY A 216 -12.22 -9.36 -8.48
C GLY A 216 -11.36 -10.61 -8.34
N PHE A 217 -11.64 -11.60 -9.20
CA PHE A 217 -10.99 -12.90 -9.16
C PHE A 217 -9.46 -12.84 -9.31
N SER A 218 -8.94 -11.97 -10.18
CA SER A 218 -7.50 -11.80 -10.37
C SER A 218 -6.76 -11.33 -9.11
N ASP A 219 -7.42 -10.60 -8.21
CA ASP A 219 -6.80 -10.15 -6.97
C ASP A 219 -6.50 -11.28 -5.99
N LEU A 220 -7.22 -12.41 -6.12
CA LEU A 220 -7.02 -13.59 -5.28
C LEU A 220 -5.63 -14.21 -5.49
N GLU A 221 -5.09 -14.16 -6.71
CA GLU A 221 -3.77 -14.69 -7.05
C GLU A 221 -2.66 -14.11 -6.16
N SER A 222 -2.74 -12.82 -5.84
CA SER A 222 -1.73 -12.13 -5.04
C SER A 222 -1.76 -12.50 -3.54
N PHE A 223 -2.83 -13.12 -3.05
CA PHE A 223 -3.00 -13.47 -1.65
C PHE A 223 -3.11 -14.98 -1.41
N ASP A 224 -3.82 -15.70 -2.25
CA ASP A 224 -4.01 -17.15 -2.20
C ASP A 224 -3.93 -17.73 -3.62
N GLY A 225 -2.70 -17.88 -4.13
CA GLY A 225 -2.46 -18.37 -5.49
C GLY A 225 -2.81 -19.84 -5.66
N GLN A 226 -2.80 -20.64 -4.58
CA GLN A 226 -3.21 -22.03 -4.65
C GLN A 226 -4.73 -22.13 -4.90
N LEU A 227 -5.51 -21.38 -4.12
CA LEU A 227 -6.96 -21.33 -4.33
C LEU A 227 -7.30 -20.69 -5.67
N PHE A 228 -6.58 -19.64 -6.08
CA PHE A 228 -6.74 -19.05 -7.41
C PHE A 228 -6.54 -20.07 -8.50
N ALA A 229 -5.45 -20.85 -8.48
CA ALA A 229 -5.17 -21.88 -9.47
C ALA A 229 -6.24 -22.97 -9.46
N GLN A 230 -6.70 -23.43 -8.29
CA GLN A 230 -7.77 -24.40 -8.17
C GLN A 230 -9.10 -23.91 -8.78
N LEU A 231 -9.49 -22.68 -8.49
CA LEU A 231 -10.71 -22.09 -9.04
C LEU A 231 -10.59 -21.83 -10.55
N HIS A 232 -9.40 -21.38 -10.99
CA HIS A 232 -9.10 -21.16 -12.40
C HIS A 232 -9.22 -22.45 -13.20
N ASP A 233 -8.60 -23.55 -12.76
CA ASP A 233 -8.56 -24.80 -13.49
C ASP A 233 -9.89 -25.57 -13.42
N ASN A 234 -10.56 -25.55 -12.26
CA ASN A 234 -11.76 -26.35 -12.04
C ASN A 234 -13.06 -25.62 -12.43
N ILE A 235 -13.07 -24.29 -12.51
CA ILE A 235 -14.28 -23.52 -12.82
C ILE A 235 -14.09 -22.68 -14.08
N LEU A 236 -13.07 -21.81 -14.13
CA LEU A 236 -12.91 -20.89 -15.25
C LEU A 236 -12.64 -21.62 -16.57
N ASN A 237 -11.68 -22.54 -16.58
CA ASN A 237 -11.24 -23.28 -17.75
C ASN A 237 -12.08 -24.54 -18.06
N ARG A 238 -13.09 -24.83 -17.25
CA ARG A 238 -13.92 -26.02 -17.43
C ARG A 238 -15.34 -25.66 -17.83
N THR A 239 -15.98 -26.54 -18.63
CA THR A 239 -17.40 -26.44 -18.90
C THR A 239 -18.17 -26.94 -17.67
N ILE A 240 -19.05 -26.10 -17.15
CA ILE A 240 -19.87 -26.41 -15.98
C ILE A 240 -21.18 -27.07 -16.42
N THR A 241 -21.22 -28.38 -16.33
CA THR A 241 -22.49 -29.15 -16.52
C THR A 241 -23.30 -29.16 -15.21
N PRO A 242 -24.62 -29.34 -15.24
CA PRO A 242 -25.44 -29.45 -14.03
C PRO A 242 -24.92 -30.52 -13.06
N GLU A 243 -24.57 -31.68 -13.58
CA GLU A 243 -23.99 -32.78 -12.80
C GLU A 243 -22.67 -32.41 -12.14
N TYR A 244 -21.83 -31.67 -12.84
CA TYR A 244 -20.56 -31.15 -12.28
C TYR A 244 -20.78 -30.12 -11.17
N ALA A 245 -21.74 -29.22 -11.35
CA ALA A 245 -22.11 -28.24 -10.35
C ALA A 245 -22.68 -28.90 -9.09
N ASP A 246 -23.58 -29.88 -9.25
CA ASP A 246 -24.18 -30.65 -8.15
C ASP A 246 -23.12 -31.43 -7.36
N ASN A 247 -22.20 -32.11 -8.05
CA ASN A 247 -21.14 -32.90 -7.41
C ASN A 247 -20.19 -32.09 -6.56
N LEU A 248 -19.98 -30.82 -6.90
CA LEU A 248 -19.10 -29.87 -6.18
C LEU A 248 -19.88 -28.90 -5.30
N ALA A 249 -21.20 -29.00 -5.23
CA ALA A 249 -22.08 -28.04 -4.53
C ALA A 249 -21.74 -26.58 -4.90
N LEU A 250 -21.66 -26.32 -6.21
CA LEU A 250 -21.33 -25.00 -6.72
C LEU A 250 -22.58 -24.10 -6.81
N ASP A 251 -22.78 -23.31 -5.81
CA ASP A 251 -23.88 -22.33 -5.71
C ASP A 251 -23.40 -20.99 -5.17
N PHE A 252 -24.31 -20.06 -5.03
CA PHE A 252 -24.03 -18.70 -4.52
C PHE A 252 -24.46 -18.52 -3.07
N GLU A 253 -24.65 -19.60 -2.27
CA GLU A 253 -25.21 -19.56 -0.92
C GLU A 253 -24.54 -18.50 -0.04
N ASP A 254 -23.21 -18.55 0.09
CA ASP A 254 -22.44 -17.62 0.91
C ASP A 254 -22.14 -16.29 0.24
N LEU A 255 -22.50 -16.13 -1.03
CA LEU A 255 -22.05 -15.01 -1.86
C LEU A 255 -23.12 -13.95 -2.08
N MET A 256 -24.38 -14.29 -1.96
CA MET A 256 -25.49 -13.37 -2.15
C MET A 256 -26.78 -13.84 -1.45
N PRO A 257 -27.72 -12.95 -1.13
CA PRO A 257 -29.01 -13.35 -0.57
C PRO A 257 -29.77 -14.28 -1.50
N ASN A 258 -30.32 -15.38 -0.97
CA ASN A 258 -30.99 -16.46 -1.69
C ASN A 258 -30.07 -17.19 -2.71
N GLY A 259 -28.77 -17.15 -2.47
CA GLY A 259 -27.78 -17.74 -3.36
C GLY A 259 -27.84 -19.27 -3.42
N GLU A 260 -28.42 -19.93 -2.41
CA GLU A 260 -28.63 -21.36 -2.33
C GLU A 260 -29.53 -21.93 -3.47
N HIS A 261 -30.35 -21.06 -4.06
CA HIS A 261 -31.20 -21.44 -5.21
C HIS A 261 -30.53 -21.12 -6.56
N ARG A 262 -29.32 -20.59 -6.55
CA ARG A 262 -28.60 -20.15 -7.75
C ARG A 262 -27.39 -21.04 -7.99
N VAL A 263 -27.52 -21.98 -8.90
CA VAL A 263 -26.45 -22.92 -9.29
C VAL A 263 -25.47 -22.23 -10.25
N VAL A 264 -24.18 -22.58 -10.15
CA VAL A 264 -23.14 -22.08 -11.06
C VAL A 264 -23.24 -22.78 -12.41
N THR A 265 -23.13 -22.00 -13.48
CA THR A 265 -23.21 -22.42 -14.88
C THR A 265 -22.12 -21.73 -15.70
N ASP A 266 -21.88 -22.15 -16.94
CA ASP A 266 -20.95 -21.43 -17.83
C ASP A 266 -21.32 -19.95 -18.05
N ALA A 267 -22.59 -19.61 -18.00
CA ALA A 267 -23.07 -18.26 -18.21
C ALA A 267 -22.78 -17.32 -17.02
N ASN A 268 -22.69 -17.87 -15.78
CA ASN A 268 -22.52 -17.07 -14.57
C ASN A 268 -21.23 -17.38 -13.80
N LYS A 269 -20.38 -18.30 -14.27
CA LYS A 269 -19.15 -18.69 -13.57
C LYS A 269 -18.18 -17.56 -13.33
N ILE A 270 -18.07 -16.57 -14.21
CA ILE A 270 -17.23 -15.39 -14.03
C ILE A 270 -17.75 -14.53 -12.87
N GLU A 271 -19.06 -14.32 -12.80
CA GLU A 271 -19.71 -13.63 -11.69
C GLU A 271 -19.46 -14.36 -10.37
N TYR A 272 -19.65 -15.69 -10.36
CA TYR A 272 -19.36 -16.53 -9.21
C TYR A 272 -17.91 -16.37 -8.72
N LEU A 273 -16.92 -16.45 -9.61
CA LEU A 273 -15.52 -16.33 -9.28
C LEU A 273 -15.19 -14.94 -8.69
N ASN A 274 -15.76 -13.88 -9.25
CA ASN A 274 -15.57 -12.52 -8.73
C ASN A 274 -16.19 -12.37 -7.33
N LEU A 275 -17.40 -12.82 -7.13
CA LEU A 275 -18.09 -12.78 -5.83
C LEU A 275 -17.36 -13.64 -4.79
N ARG A 276 -16.90 -14.82 -5.18
CA ARG A 276 -16.13 -15.71 -4.31
C ARG A 276 -14.82 -15.06 -3.85
N ALA A 277 -14.08 -14.44 -4.77
CA ALA A 277 -12.87 -13.70 -4.45
C ALA A 277 -13.16 -12.50 -3.53
N GLN A 278 -14.20 -11.71 -3.83
CA GLN A 278 -14.64 -10.61 -2.98
C GLN A 278 -15.02 -11.07 -1.58
N HIS A 279 -15.75 -12.19 -1.46
CA HIS A 279 -16.11 -12.77 -0.16
C HIS A 279 -14.87 -13.13 0.65
N ILE A 280 -13.90 -13.83 0.03
CA ILE A 280 -12.65 -14.26 0.68
C ILE A 280 -11.76 -13.08 1.05
N LEU A 281 -11.55 -12.15 0.13
CA LEU A 281 -10.61 -11.05 0.31
C LEU A 281 -11.16 -9.93 1.18
N ILE A 282 -12.46 -9.64 1.09
CA ILE A 282 -13.11 -8.51 1.74
C ILE A 282 -14.21 -8.94 2.70
N GLY A 283 -15.19 -9.74 2.25
CA GLY A 283 -16.41 -10.06 2.99
C GLY A 283 -16.13 -10.59 4.40
N GLN A 284 -15.30 -11.62 4.50
CA GLN A 284 -14.95 -12.25 5.76
C GLN A 284 -14.21 -11.34 6.75
N ARG A 285 -13.59 -10.26 6.29
CA ARG A 285 -12.82 -9.29 7.09
C ARG A 285 -13.29 -7.85 6.93
N HIS A 286 -14.52 -7.68 6.47
CA HIS A 286 -15.09 -6.35 6.18
C HIS A 286 -15.10 -5.42 7.38
N ARG A 287 -15.34 -5.93 8.58
CA ARG A 287 -15.32 -5.12 9.83
C ARG A 287 -13.93 -4.51 10.06
N GLN A 288 -12.88 -5.30 9.88
CA GLN A 288 -11.49 -4.88 10.08
C GLN A 288 -11.06 -3.90 9.00
N LEU A 289 -11.34 -4.22 7.73
CA LEU A 289 -11.01 -3.36 6.58
C LEU A 289 -11.75 -2.02 6.64
N SER A 290 -13.04 -2.04 6.97
CA SER A 290 -13.82 -0.82 7.15
C SER A 290 -13.32 0.06 8.29
N ALA A 291 -12.83 -0.55 9.38
CA ALA A 291 -12.22 0.19 10.48
C ALA A 291 -10.90 0.85 10.05
N ILE A 292 -10.02 0.12 9.34
CA ILE A 292 -8.79 0.70 8.77
C ILE A 292 -9.14 1.86 7.84
N ARG A 293 -10.11 1.66 6.94
CA ARG A 293 -10.57 2.69 6.02
C ARG A 293 -11.11 3.92 6.76
N LYS A 294 -11.95 3.73 7.78
CA LYS A 294 -12.47 4.81 8.61
C LYS A 294 -11.36 5.63 9.25
N GLY A 295 -10.35 4.95 9.82
CA GLY A 295 -9.20 5.60 10.40
C GLY A 295 -8.36 6.36 9.36
N PHE A 296 -8.16 5.79 8.18
CA PHE A 296 -7.40 6.42 7.10
C PHE A 296 -8.09 7.65 6.54
N HIS A 297 -9.41 7.59 6.31
CA HIS A 297 -10.20 8.69 5.78
C HIS A 297 -10.66 9.71 6.83
N ILE A 298 -10.11 9.68 8.06
CA ILE A 298 -10.31 10.74 9.04
C ILE A 298 -9.72 12.08 8.55
N LEU A 299 -8.69 12.01 7.69
CA LEU A 299 -8.14 13.15 6.97
C LEU A 299 -8.90 13.32 5.64
N PRO A 300 -9.23 14.57 5.27
CA PRO A 300 -9.88 14.85 3.99
C PRO A 300 -8.81 14.82 2.87
N TRP A 301 -8.74 13.71 2.17
CA TRP A 301 -7.88 13.60 1.01
C TRP A 301 -8.45 14.41 -0.16
N ASN A 302 -7.58 15.09 -0.90
CA ASN A 302 -7.98 15.90 -2.05
C ASN A 302 -8.34 15.03 -3.28
N ASP A 303 -8.86 15.66 -4.33
CA ASP A 303 -9.25 14.97 -5.55
C ASP A 303 -8.07 14.29 -6.28
N ASN A 304 -6.84 14.72 -6.04
CA ASN A 304 -5.66 14.05 -6.60
C ASN A 304 -5.48 12.64 -6.02
N PHE A 305 -5.87 12.41 -4.75
CA PHE A 305 -5.85 11.10 -4.14
C PHE A 305 -6.84 10.13 -4.78
N ARG A 306 -8.00 10.62 -5.23
CA ARG A 306 -9.00 9.81 -5.93
C ARG A 306 -8.54 9.29 -7.30
N ARG A 307 -7.49 9.89 -7.85
CA ARG A 307 -6.88 9.48 -9.13
C ARG A 307 -5.80 8.42 -8.98
N PHE A 308 -5.50 8.00 -7.74
CA PHE A 308 -4.53 6.95 -7.47
C PHE A 308 -5.13 5.58 -7.75
N ASN A 309 -4.30 4.71 -8.31
CA ASN A 309 -4.52 3.27 -8.27
C ASN A 309 -3.73 2.66 -7.08
N GLU A 310 -3.88 1.36 -6.87
CA GLU A 310 -3.20 0.63 -5.79
C GLU A 310 -1.67 0.71 -5.88
N MET A 311 -1.12 0.78 -7.09
CA MET A 311 0.32 0.90 -7.34
C MET A 311 0.83 2.29 -6.92
N ASP A 312 0.12 3.35 -7.33
CA ASP A 312 0.43 4.73 -6.92
C ASP A 312 0.40 4.84 -5.39
N PHE A 313 -0.62 4.22 -4.77
CA PHE A 313 -0.78 4.29 -3.32
C PHE A 313 0.28 3.46 -2.58
N ARG A 314 0.62 2.27 -3.06
CA ARG A 314 1.73 1.49 -2.55
C ARG A 314 3.06 2.25 -2.68
N MET A 315 3.30 2.84 -3.86
CA MET A 315 4.48 3.67 -4.12
C MET A 315 4.57 4.84 -3.12
N LEU A 316 3.44 5.50 -2.82
CA LEU A 316 3.38 6.59 -1.86
C LEU A 316 3.79 6.14 -0.45
N ILE A 317 3.37 4.95 -0.02
CA ILE A 317 3.60 4.43 1.32
C ILE A 317 4.95 3.72 1.45
N CYS A 318 5.28 2.84 0.49
CA CYS A 318 6.44 1.96 0.57
C CYS A 318 7.65 2.46 -0.25
N GLY A 319 7.42 3.43 -1.14
CA GLY A 319 8.43 3.80 -2.13
C GLY A 319 8.60 2.74 -3.23
N PRO A 320 9.60 2.89 -4.12
CA PRO A 320 9.88 1.95 -5.17
C PRO A 320 10.29 0.57 -4.62
N SER A 321 9.85 -0.48 -5.28
CA SER A 321 10.16 -1.87 -4.90
C SER A 321 11.60 -2.21 -5.19
N ASN A 322 12.05 -1.89 -6.40
CA ASN A 322 13.42 -2.11 -6.81
C ASN A 322 14.25 -0.88 -6.48
N ILE A 323 15.20 -1.07 -5.59
CA ILE A 323 16.19 -0.07 -5.23
C ILE A 323 17.53 -0.62 -5.71
N ASP A 324 18.11 0.03 -6.71
CA ASP A 324 19.47 -0.26 -7.18
C ASP A 324 20.47 0.81 -6.71
N ALA A 325 21.74 0.52 -6.85
CA ALA A 325 22.79 1.45 -6.43
C ALA A 325 22.75 2.77 -7.21
N VAL A 326 22.29 2.76 -8.47
CA VAL A 326 22.20 3.96 -9.30
C VAL A 326 21.11 4.86 -8.74
N THR A 327 19.93 4.32 -8.47
CA THR A 327 18.82 5.04 -7.84
C THR A 327 19.21 5.64 -6.50
N VAL A 328 19.96 4.91 -5.67
CA VAL A 328 20.44 5.44 -4.38
C VAL A 328 21.39 6.62 -4.61
N ILE A 329 22.39 6.49 -5.52
CA ILE A 329 23.36 7.54 -5.82
C ILE A 329 22.69 8.80 -6.38
N GLU A 330 21.71 8.65 -7.26
CA GLU A 330 20.96 9.76 -7.85
C GLU A 330 20.13 10.52 -6.81
N ASN A 331 19.76 9.86 -5.72
CA ASN A 331 19.01 10.44 -4.61
C ASN A 331 19.88 11.00 -3.48
N ILE A 332 21.20 10.84 -3.53
CA ILE A 332 22.11 11.52 -2.59
C ILE A 332 22.32 12.95 -3.04
N ASP A 333 22.11 13.89 -2.12
CA ASP A 333 22.43 15.29 -2.33
C ASP A 333 23.86 15.58 -1.85
N PHE A 334 24.73 15.90 -2.78
CA PHE A 334 26.11 16.28 -2.49
C PHE A 334 26.18 17.81 -2.40
N ASP A 335 25.97 18.33 -1.21
CA ASP A 335 25.68 19.75 -0.92
C ASP A 335 26.79 20.76 -1.26
N HIS A 336 28.04 20.35 -1.50
CA HIS A 336 29.13 21.32 -1.73
C HIS A 336 30.17 20.87 -2.76
N GLY A 337 30.24 21.58 -3.88
CA GLY A 337 31.44 21.74 -4.70
C GLY A 337 31.82 20.49 -5.55
N ASP A 338 33.09 20.19 -5.60
CA ASP A 338 33.72 19.25 -6.55
C ASP A 338 33.49 17.73 -6.34
N TRP A 339 32.41 17.33 -5.65
CA TRP A 339 32.09 15.93 -5.38
C TRP A 339 32.04 15.05 -6.63
N LYS A 340 31.59 15.60 -7.76
CA LYS A 340 31.53 14.86 -9.05
C LYS A 340 32.93 14.46 -9.56
N ARG A 341 33.98 15.08 -9.05
CA ARG A 341 35.40 14.79 -9.36
C ARG A 341 36.12 14.05 -8.24
N SER A 342 35.44 13.77 -7.13
CA SER A 342 36.04 13.15 -5.96
C SER A 342 36.14 11.63 -6.12
N LYS A 343 37.29 11.05 -5.76
CA LYS A 343 37.49 9.60 -5.60
C LYS A 343 36.55 8.99 -4.56
N THR A 344 36.04 9.79 -3.62
CA THR A 344 35.07 9.37 -2.61
C THR A 344 33.77 8.92 -3.24
N LEU A 345 33.25 9.62 -4.26
CA LEU A 345 32.06 9.22 -4.96
C LEU A 345 32.23 7.86 -5.67
N GLU A 346 33.41 7.62 -6.26
CA GLU A 346 33.73 6.32 -6.87
C GLU A 346 33.73 5.18 -5.81
N HIS A 347 34.26 5.46 -4.63
CA HIS A 347 34.26 4.47 -3.53
C HIS A 347 32.85 4.22 -3.00
N VAL A 348 32.04 5.25 -2.80
CA VAL A 348 30.62 5.13 -2.41
C VAL A 348 29.84 4.34 -3.46
N ALA A 349 30.01 4.66 -4.74
CA ALA A 349 29.36 3.94 -5.82
C ALA A 349 29.75 2.45 -5.88
N LYS A 350 31.04 2.15 -5.69
CA LYS A 350 31.53 0.76 -5.59
C LYS A 350 30.93 0.02 -4.39
N TYR A 351 30.86 0.69 -3.25
CA TYR A 351 30.29 0.12 -2.03
C TYR A 351 28.80 -0.18 -2.22
N LEU A 352 28.01 0.77 -2.73
CA LEU A 352 26.58 0.58 -3.01
C LEU A 352 26.35 -0.56 -4.00
N LYS A 353 27.13 -0.66 -5.07
CA LYS A 353 27.09 -1.79 -6.00
C LYS A 353 27.46 -3.14 -5.35
N SER A 354 28.31 -3.14 -4.33
CA SER A 354 28.58 -4.38 -3.60
C SER A 354 27.40 -4.83 -2.75
N LEU A 355 26.65 -3.87 -2.20
CA LEU A 355 25.45 -4.14 -1.40
C LEU A 355 24.28 -4.71 -2.22
N GLU A 356 24.21 -4.50 -3.53
CA GLU A 356 23.23 -5.15 -4.41
C GLU A 356 23.30 -6.67 -4.40
N LYS A 357 24.49 -7.22 -4.10
CA LYS A 357 24.72 -8.68 -4.01
C LYS A 357 24.24 -9.27 -2.69
N GLU A 358 23.98 -8.45 -1.70
CA GLU A 358 23.51 -8.86 -0.39
C GLU A 358 21.99 -8.73 -0.30
N LYS A 359 21.35 -9.73 0.28
CA LYS A 359 19.90 -9.65 0.54
C LYS A 359 19.61 -8.42 1.42
N ASP A 360 18.78 -7.51 0.88
CA ASP A 360 18.39 -6.27 1.53
C ASP A 360 19.56 -5.30 1.85
N GLY A 361 20.73 -5.45 1.22
CA GLY A 361 21.92 -4.66 1.53
C GLY A 361 21.68 -3.14 1.37
N LEU A 362 21.09 -2.72 0.24
CA LEU A 362 20.75 -1.33 -0.01
C LEU A 362 19.65 -0.79 0.92
N ARG A 363 18.65 -1.62 1.27
CA ARG A 363 17.60 -1.24 2.24
C ARG A 363 18.16 -1.04 3.64
N LYS A 364 19.10 -1.89 4.08
CA LYS A 364 19.81 -1.74 5.36
C LYS A 364 20.66 -0.47 5.38
N PHE A 365 21.36 -0.18 4.27
CA PHE A 365 22.12 1.06 4.12
C PHE A 365 21.20 2.28 4.21
N LEU A 366 20.10 2.31 3.44
CA LEU A 366 19.12 3.40 3.49
C LEU A 366 18.56 3.58 4.90
N LYS A 367 18.19 2.48 5.57
CA LYS A 367 17.70 2.53 6.95
C LYS A 367 18.73 3.13 7.91
N PHE A 368 20.00 2.79 7.74
CA PHE A 368 21.08 3.35 8.56
C PHE A 368 21.25 4.85 8.33
N VAL A 369 21.24 5.30 7.08
CA VAL A 369 21.55 6.68 6.72
C VAL A 369 20.34 7.60 6.89
N THR A 370 19.12 7.11 6.53
CA THR A 370 17.91 7.95 6.48
C THR A 370 16.90 7.65 7.58
N GLY A 371 17.08 6.55 8.30
CA GLY A 371 16.09 5.99 9.23
C GLY A 371 14.95 5.24 8.55
N SER A 372 14.90 5.20 7.20
CA SER A 372 13.88 4.51 6.41
C SER A 372 14.51 3.47 5.48
N PRO A 373 13.93 2.26 5.31
CA PRO A 373 14.46 1.23 4.43
C PRO A 373 14.16 1.49 2.95
N GLY A 374 13.38 2.51 2.62
CA GLY A 374 12.95 2.87 1.27
C GLY A 374 13.32 4.29 0.88
N ILE A 375 13.29 4.55 -0.42
CA ILE A 375 13.38 5.90 -0.97
C ILE A 375 11.95 6.43 -1.08
N PRO A 376 11.65 7.64 -0.56
CA PRO A 376 10.34 8.25 -0.78
C PRO A 376 10.02 8.36 -2.27
N ALA A 377 8.75 8.28 -2.63
CA ALA A 377 8.30 8.34 -4.03
C ALA A 377 8.78 9.61 -4.77
N MET A 378 9.04 10.69 -4.04
CA MET A 378 9.59 11.96 -4.55
C MET A 378 11.12 12.04 -4.51
N GLY A 379 11.78 10.95 -4.16
CA GLY A 379 13.22 10.93 -3.93
C GLY A 379 13.65 11.53 -2.59
N LEU A 380 14.95 11.62 -2.38
CA LEU A 380 15.59 12.14 -1.18
C LEU A 380 16.14 13.57 -1.37
N LYS A 381 16.15 14.07 -2.62
CA LYS A 381 16.64 15.42 -2.93
C LYS A 381 15.68 16.48 -2.45
N LYS A 382 16.23 17.62 -2.03
CA LYS A 382 15.47 18.82 -1.70
C LYS A 382 14.72 19.32 -2.94
N THR A 383 13.41 19.48 -2.83
CA THR A 383 12.67 20.41 -3.69
C THR A 383 12.76 21.81 -3.07
N GLU A 384 12.88 22.86 -3.89
CA GLU A 384 12.92 24.24 -3.39
C GLU A 384 11.78 24.50 -2.40
N GLY A 385 12.13 24.94 -1.19
CA GLY A 385 11.18 25.22 -0.10
C GLY A 385 11.03 24.14 0.98
N GLN A 386 11.71 22.98 0.87
CA GLN A 386 11.69 21.96 1.94
C GLN A 386 12.95 22.03 2.82
N PRO A 387 12.83 21.73 4.15
CA PRO A 387 13.99 21.54 5.00
C PRO A 387 14.89 20.42 4.48
N ALA A 388 16.17 20.49 4.80
CA ALA A 388 17.20 19.56 4.31
C ALA A 388 16.71 18.11 4.26
N GLY A 389 16.83 17.50 3.08
CA GLY A 389 16.60 16.06 2.92
C GLY A 389 17.54 15.25 3.85
N PRO A 390 17.22 13.98 4.11
CA PRO A 390 17.89 13.18 5.14
C PRO A 390 19.33 12.79 4.83
N ILE A 391 19.86 13.09 3.66
CA ILE A 391 21.26 12.76 3.30
C ILE A 391 21.92 14.01 2.72
N SER A 392 22.49 14.85 3.59
CA SER A 392 23.57 15.77 3.24
C SER A 392 24.84 15.22 3.87
N PHE A 393 25.82 14.93 3.05
CA PHE A 393 27.18 14.60 3.52
C PHE A 393 28.03 15.86 3.54
#